data_30185c534188766ed1608f285e61a338
#
_entry.id   30185c534188766ed1608f285e61a338
#
_cell.length_a   1.000
_cell.length_b   1.000
_cell.length_c   1.000
_cell.angle_alpha   90.00
_cell.angle_beta   90.00
_cell.angle_gamma   90.00
#
_symmetry.space_group_name_H-M   'P 1'
#
loop_
_entity.id
_entity.type
_entity.pdbx_description
1 polymer ?
#
loop_
_entity_poly.entity_id
_entity_poly.type
_entity_poly.pdbx_seq_one_letter_code
_entity_poly.pdbx_strand_id
1 'polypeptide(L)'
;LLKPAFDRERGKKGRLSIQTNPQLYRNARGIAEHAIHFATLAPNMQVKAPVTSAGVKAIEEATYHGVSINATVCFSVSQALAVAQAMERGLERRSAEGKSIAEMSPVCTIMVGRTDDWVKVAAKKNAVDIDPAFLDWAGIACFKRAYEIYKEKGYRPRLLAAAYRHLGDRKSVV
;
A
#
# COMPACT_ATOMS: atom_id res chain seq x y z
N LEU A 1 -9.61 -12.81 -17.27
CA LEU A 1 -8.24 -13.30 -17.22
C LEU A 1 -7.75 -13.65 -15.80
N LEU A 2 -7.97 -12.81 -14.79
CA LEU A 2 -7.42 -13.03 -13.43
C LEU A 2 -8.30 -13.87 -12.51
N LYS A 3 -9.60 -14.01 -12.82
CA LYS A 3 -10.56 -14.71 -11.96
C LYS A 3 -10.20 -16.18 -11.66
N PRO A 4 -9.71 -16.99 -12.58
CA PRO A 4 -9.30 -18.36 -12.26
C PRO A 4 -8.17 -18.43 -11.22
N ALA A 5 -7.22 -17.49 -11.27
CA ALA A 5 -6.17 -17.38 -10.25
C ALA A 5 -6.73 -16.91 -8.91
N PHE A 6 -7.69 -15.99 -8.93
CA PHE A 6 -8.36 -15.51 -7.73
C PHE A 6 -9.11 -16.64 -7.00
N ASP A 7 -9.88 -17.43 -7.74
CA ASP A 7 -10.64 -18.53 -7.18
C ASP A 7 -9.73 -19.63 -6.60
N ARG A 8 -8.70 -20.05 -7.37
CA ARG A 8 -7.71 -21.06 -6.93
C ARG A 8 -6.96 -20.62 -5.66
N GLU A 9 -6.59 -19.35 -5.57
CA GLU A 9 -5.81 -18.79 -4.46
C GLU A 9 -6.69 -18.21 -3.33
N ARG A 10 -7.98 -18.49 -3.36
CA ARG A 10 -8.96 -18.06 -2.34
C ARG A 10 -8.86 -16.56 -2.03
N GLY A 11 -8.88 -15.74 -3.05
CA GLY A 11 -8.82 -14.28 -2.93
C GLY A 11 -7.45 -13.67 -2.64
N LYS A 12 -6.42 -14.47 -2.35
CA LYS A 12 -5.07 -13.97 -2.02
C LYS A 12 -4.30 -13.43 -3.22
N LYS A 13 -4.55 -13.97 -4.41
CA LYS A 13 -3.93 -13.56 -5.68
C LYS A 13 -5.01 -13.34 -6.75
N GLY A 14 -4.62 -12.95 -7.96
CA GLY A 14 -5.54 -12.78 -9.09
C GLY A 14 -6.47 -11.58 -8.96
N ARG A 15 -6.08 -10.56 -8.21
CA ARG A 15 -6.85 -9.32 -8.07
C ARG A 15 -6.49 -8.31 -9.16
N LEU A 16 -7.47 -7.50 -9.54
CA LEU A 16 -7.32 -6.36 -10.43
C LEU A 16 -7.41 -5.07 -9.62
N SER A 17 -6.37 -4.25 -9.69
CA SER A 17 -6.36 -2.96 -8.99
C SER A 17 -6.97 -1.85 -9.83
N ILE A 18 -7.92 -1.10 -9.23
CA ILE A 18 -8.50 0.13 -9.78
C ILE A 18 -8.19 1.30 -8.85
N GLN A 19 -7.88 2.46 -9.42
CA GLN A 19 -7.49 3.66 -8.68
C GLN A 19 -8.72 4.50 -8.32
N THR A 20 -8.82 4.96 -7.06
CA THR A 20 -9.78 6.02 -6.68
C THR A 20 -9.45 7.32 -7.42
N ASN A 21 -10.43 8.21 -7.59
CA ASN A 21 -10.20 9.51 -8.24
C ASN A 21 -9.14 10.30 -7.47
N PRO A 22 -7.99 10.64 -8.10
CA PRO A 22 -6.90 11.37 -7.44
C PRO A 22 -7.28 12.78 -7.00
N GLN A 23 -8.32 13.40 -7.56
CA GLN A 23 -8.83 14.71 -7.11
C GLN A 23 -9.38 14.67 -5.68
N LEU A 24 -9.73 13.48 -5.19
CA LEU A 24 -10.25 13.28 -3.83
C LEU A 24 -9.16 13.20 -2.75
N TYR A 25 -7.89 13.41 -3.06
CA TYR A 25 -6.75 13.14 -2.17
C TYR A 25 -6.78 13.81 -0.79
N ARG A 26 -7.63 14.82 -0.60
CA ARG A 26 -7.89 15.51 0.68
C ARG A 26 -9.26 15.18 1.29
N ASN A 27 -10.08 14.39 0.62
CA ASN A 27 -11.44 14.05 1.03
C ASN A 27 -11.52 12.58 1.47
N ALA A 28 -11.38 12.33 2.77
CA ALA A 28 -11.39 10.97 3.32
C ALA A 28 -12.70 10.22 3.01
N ARG A 29 -13.85 10.89 3.20
CA ARG A 29 -15.16 10.32 2.92
C ARG A 29 -15.31 9.95 1.43
N GLY A 30 -14.98 10.88 0.54
CA GLY A 30 -15.07 10.64 -0.90
C GLY A 30 -14.16 9.51 -1.38
N ILE A 31 -12.93 9.37 -0.83
CA ILE A 31 -12.04 8.25 -1.13
C ILE A 31 -12.66 6.93 -0.67
N ALA A 32 -13.21 6.88 0.56
CA ALA A 32 -13.81 5.66 1.12
C ALA A 32 -15.06 5.25 0.33
N GLU A 33 -15.99 6.15 0.06
CA GLU A 33 -17.20 5.89 -0.74
C GLU A 33 -16.84 5.38 -2.14
N HIS A 34 -15.85 6.00 -2.79
CA HIS A 34 -15.37 5.58 -4.10
C HIS A 34 -14.73 4.18 -4.06
N ALA A 35 -13.95 3.89 -2.99
CA ALA A 35 -13.33 2.58 -2.82
C ALA A 35 -14.39 1.48 -2.60
N ILE A 36 -15.40 1.75 -1.78
CA ILE A 36 -16.51 0.82 -1.52
C ILE A 36 -17.28 0.56 -2.82
N HIS A 37 -17.61 1.61 -3.58
CA HIS A 37 -18.27 1.46 -4.87
C HIS A 37 -17.45 0.61 -5.85
N PHE A 38 -16.17 0.88 -6.02
CA PHE A 38 -15.33 0.12 -6.94
C PHE A 38 -15.17 -1.35 -6.54
N ALA A 39 -15.20 -1.66 -5.26
CA ALA A 39 -15.15 -3.04 -4.79
C ALA A 39 -16.36 -3.88 -5.23
N THR A 40 -17.50 -3.24 -5.56
CA THR A 40 -18.70 -3.94 -6.01
C THR A 40 -18.65 -4.33 -7.49
N LEU A 41 -17.72 -3.78 -8.29
CA LEU A 41 -17.66 -3.99 -9.74
C LEU A 41 -17.27 -5.43 -10.12
N ALA A 42 -16.45 -6.09 -9.30
CA ALA A 42 -16.13 -7.51 -9.45
C ALA A 42 -15.55 -8.08 -8.13
N PRO A 43 -15.73 -9.39 -7.87
CA PRO A 43 -15.28 -10.02 -6.61
C PRO A 43 -13.76 -9.99 -6.41
N ASN A 44 -12.99 -9.89 -7.49
CA ASN A 44 -11.54 -9.83 -7.45
C ASN A 44 -10.97 -8.40 -7.54
N MET A 45 -11.77 -7.39 -7.26
CA MET A 45 -11.28 -6.01 -7.22
C MET A 45 -10.39 -5.77 -6.00
N GLN A 46 -9.36 -4.97 -6.23
CA GLN A 46 -8.51 -4.38 -5.19
C GLN A 46 -8.43 -2.88 -5.47
N VAL A 47 -8.82 -2.05 -4.53
CA VAL A 47 -8.92 -0.62 -4.78
C VAL A 47 -7.69 0.11 -4.30
N LYS A 48 -7.06 0.89 -5.20
CA LYS A 48 -5.91 1.73 -4.85
C LYS A 48 -6.38 3.04 -4.24
N ALA A 49 -5.88 3.33 -3.04
CA ALA A 49 -6.11 4.59 -2.32
C ALA A 49 -4.77 5.26 -1.97
N PRO A 50 -4.66 6.60 -2.07
CA PRO A 50 -3.39 7.31 -1.81
C PRO A 50 -3.10 7.40 -0.32
N VAL A 51 -1.81 7.30 0.07
CA VAL A 51 -1.36 7.46 1.45
C VAL A 51 -1.17 8.96 1.78
N THR A 52 -2.27 9.69 1.80
CA THR A 52 -2.38 11.05 2.34
C THR A 52 -3.02 11.00 3.73
N SER A 53 -3.01 12.08 4.50
CA SER A 53 -3.70 12.14 5.80
C SER A 53 -5.19 11.79 5.70
N ALA A 54 -5.86 12.24 4.63
CA ALA A 54 -7.24 11.87 4.34
C ALA A 54 -7.34 10.40 3.85
N GLY A 55 -6.39 9.98 3.01
CA GLY A 55 -6.35 8.62 2.47
C GLY A 55 -6.17 7.56 3.55
N VAL A 56 -5.33 7.79 4.57
CA VAL A 56 -5.15 6.85 5.69
C VAL A 56 -6.47 6.62 6.45
N LYS A 57 -7.25 7.70 6.68
CA LYS A 57 -8.59 7.59 7.28
C LYS A 57 -9.55 6.80 6.38
N ALA A 58 -9.52 7.07 5.08
CA ALA A 58 -10.33 6.37 4.10
C ALA A 58 -9.96 4.88 3.98
N ILE A 59 -8.67 4.54 4.09
CA ILE A 59 -8.16 3.16 4.07
C ILE A 59 -8.74 2.36 5.24
N GLU A 60 -8.76 2.94 6.46
CA GLU A 60 -9.39 2.30 7.61
C GLU A 60 -10.87 2.01 7.36
N GLU A 61 -11.62 3.03 6.93
CA GLU A 61 -13.07 2.91 6.71
C GLU A 61 -13.40 1.92 5.58
N ALA A 62 -12.72 2.00 4.44
CA ALA A 62 -12.92 1.07 3.34
C ALA A 62 -12.56 -0.38 3.72
N THR A 63 -11.49 -0.57 4.52
CA THR A 63 -11.12 -1.88 5.04
C THR A 63 -12.20 -2.44 5.97
N TYR A 64 -12.75 -1.64 6.85
CA TYR A 64 -13.88 -2.02 7.69
C TYR A 64 -15.09 -2.47 6.85
N HIS A 65 -15.37 -1.81 5.72
CA HIS A 65 -16.40 -2.21 4.78
C HIS A 65 -16.05 -3.44 3.91
N GLY A 66 -14.90 -4.06 4.13
CA GLY A 66 -14.50 -5.31 3.47
C GLY A 66 -13.75 -5.11 2.15
N VAL A 67 -13.33 -3.90 1.84
CA VAL A 67 -12.55 -3.61 0.64
C VAL A 67 -11.10 -4.06 0.83
N SER A 68 -10.60 -4.88 -0.09
CA SER A 68 -9.16 -5.15 -0.18
C SER A 68 -8.45 -3.94 -0.77
N ILE A 69 -7.88 -3.10 0.08
CA ILE A 69 -7.17 -1.89 -0.33
C ILE A 69 -5.75 -2.23 -0.80
N ASN A 70 -5.28 -1.50 -1.82
CA ASN A 70 -3.88 -1.35 -2.18
C ASN A 70 -3.49 0.11 -1.90
N ALA A 71 -2.91 0.38 -0.73
CA ALA A 71 -2.42 1.70 -0.39
C ALA A 71 -1.24 2.06 -1.31
N THR A 72 -1.28 3.23 -1.94
CA THR A 72 -0.28 3.68 -2.91
C THR A 72 0.17 5.11 -2.61
N VAL A 73 1.17 5.62 -3.32
CA VAL A 73 1.82 6.91 -3.00
C VAL A 73 2.44 6.88 -1.60
N CYS A 74 3.06 5.74 -1.28
CA CYS A 74 3.80 5.51 -0.03
C CYS A 74 5.31 5.54 -0.34
N PHE A 75 6.07 6.36 0.38
CA PHE A 75 7.49 6.63 0.13
C PHE A 75 8.36 6.47 1.38
N SER A 76 7.75 6.37 2.55
CA SER A 76 8.47 6.33 3.83
C SER A 76 7.99 5.22 4.74
N VAL A 77 8.84 4.82 5.68
CA VAL A 77 8.50 3.85 6.73
C VAL A 77 7.30 4.34 7.54
N SER A 78 7.27 5.62 7.93
CA SER A 78 6.17 6.20 8.71
C SER A 78 4.82 6.13 7.99
N GLN A 79 4.80 6.39 6.67
CA GLN A 79 3.60 6.21 5.88
C GLN A 79 3.15 4.74 5.83
N ALA A 80 4.08 3.81 5.62
CA ALA A 80 3.78 2.38 5.60
C ALA A 80 3.18 1.91 6.95
N LEU A 81 3.73 2.38 8.08
CA LEU A 81 3.22 2.06 9.41
C LEU A 81 1.82 2.65 9.66
N ALA A 82 1.59 3.89 9.25
CA ALA A 82 0.25 4.51 9.35
C ALA A 82 -0.80 3.72 8.56
N VAL A 83 -0.44 3.23 7.38
CA VAL A 83 -1.29 2.35 6.56
C VAL A 83 -1.56 1.02 7.26
N ALA A 84 -0.52 0.36 7.78
CA ALA A 84 -0.69 -0.90 8.50
C ALA A 84 -1.68 -0.75 9.66
N GLN A 85 -1.47 0.26 10.50
CA GLN A 85 -2.33 0.53 11.65
C GLN A 85 -3.78 0.85 11.24
N ALA A 86 -3.98 1.61 10.16
CA ALA A 86 -5.32 1.90 9.66
C ALA A 86 -6.03 0.64 9.14
N MET A 87 -5.31 -0.20 8.39
CA MET A 87 -5.85 -1.48 7.91
C MET A 87 -6.16 -2.43 9.06
N GLU A 88 -5.28 -2.53 10.07
CA GLU A 88 -5.51 -3.35 11.26
C GLU A 88 -6.78 -2.92 12.00
N ARG A 89 -6.93 -1.62 12.29
CA ARG A 89 -8.16 -1.11 12.94
C ARG A 89 -9.41 -1.42 12.12
N GLY A 90 -9.36 -1.27 10.80
CA GLY A 90 -10.47 -1.61 9.92
C GLY A 90 -10.82 -3.10 9.97
N LEU A 91 -9.82 -3.98 9.95
CA LEU A 91 -9.99 -5.43 10.06
C LEU A 91 -10.53 -5.84 11.44
N GLU A 92 -10.03 -5.24 12.51
CA GLU A 92 -10.49 -5.49 13.89
C GLU A 92 -11.94 -5.07 14.09
N ARG A 93 -12.31 -3.86 13.67
CA ARG A 93 -13.71 -3.38 13.71
C ARG A 93 -14.63 -4.33 12.96
N ARG A 94 -14.22 -4.78 11.76
CA ARG A 94 -14.99 -5.70 10.94
C ARG A 94 -15.16 -7.06 11.63
N SER A 95 -14.07 -7.61 12.16
CA SER A 95 -14.08 -8.90 12.87
C SER A 95 -14.90 -8.87 14.16
N ALA A 96 -14.84 -7.77 14.91
CA ALA A 96 -15.62 -7.57 16.12
C ALA A 96 -17.15 -7.61 15.88
N GLU A 97 -17.58 -7.25 14.66
CA GLU A 97 -18.98 -7.37 14.22
C GLU A 97 -19.34 -8.73 13.61
N GLY A 98 -18.45 -9.73 13.71
CA GLY A 98 -18.66 -11.07 13.16
C GLY A 98 -18.55 -11.14 11.63
N LYS A 99 -18.09 -10.08 10.96
CA LYS A 99 -17.93 -10.04 9.49
C LYS A 99 -16.62 -10.70 9.08
N SER A 100 -16.66 -11.60 8.08
CA SER A 100 -15.47 -12.31 7.60
C SER A 100 -14.39 -11.38 7.05
N ILE A 101 -13.14 -11.70 7.39
CA ILE A 101 -11.93 -11.09 6.84
C ILE A 101 -11.06 -12.09 6.06
N ALA A 102 -11.51 -13.35 5.95
CA ALA A 102 -10.72 -14.48 5.44
C ALA A 102 -10.23 -14.30 4.00
N GLU A 103 -11.04 -13.67 3.13
CA GLU A 103 -10.68 -13.41 1.73
C GLU A 103 -10.05 -12.04 1.50
N MET A 104 -9.94 -11.23 2.55
CA MET A 104 -9.33 -9.90 2.42
C MET A 104 -7.82 -10.04 2.25
N SER A 105 -7.28 -9.22 1.36
CA SER A 105 -5.85 -9.22 1.03
C SER A 105 -5.33 -7.78 0.88
N PRO A 106 -5.36 -6.98 1.96
CA PRO A 106 -4.89 -5.61 1.90
C PRO A 106 -3.38 -5.55 1.65
N VAL A 107 -2.95 -4.52 0.93
CA VAL A 107 -1.56 -4.33 0.51
C VAL A 107 -1.15 -2.87 0.71
N CYS A 108 0.07 -2.65 1.19
CA CYS A 108 0.73 -1.34 1.16
C CYS A 108 1.85 -1.37 0.12
N THR A 109 1.74 -0.51 -0.89
CA THR A 109 2.71 -0.40 -1.98
C THR A 109 3.69 0.73 -1.73
N ILE A 110 4.93 0.39 -1.40
CA ILE A 110 6.04 1.35 -1.29
C ILE A 110 6.64 1.55 -2.67
N MET A 111 6.71 2.80 -3.11
CA MET A 111 7.21 3.17 -4.44
C MET A 111 8.73 3.40 -4.39
N VAL A 112 9.50 2.31 -4.30
CA VAL A 112 10.94 2.32 -4.00
C VAL A 112 11.74 3.23 -4.92
N GLY A 113 11.66 3.08 -6.22
CA GLY A 113 12.42 3.91 -7.16
C GLY A 113 11.99 5.39 -7.17
N ARG A 114 10.76 5.71 -6.78
CA ARG A 114 10.36 7.11 -6.58
C ARG A 114 10.97 7.70 -5.32
N THR A 115 11.18 6.90 -4.29
CA THR A 115 11.91 7.32 -3.10
C THR A 115 13.35 7.67 -3.49
N ASP A 116 14.01 6.83 -4.30
CA ASP A 116 15.35 7.10 -4.82
C ASP A 116 15.42 8.41 -5.62
N ASP A 117 14.48 8.61 -6.55
CA ASP A 117 14.38 9.84 -7.35
C ASP A 117 14.32 11.09 -6.45
N TRP A 118 13.48 11.07 -5.42
CA TRP A 118 13.29 12.22 -4.53
C TRP A 118 14.46 12.43 -3.58
N VAL A 119 15.10 11.37 -3.09
CA VAL A 119 16.32 11.49 -2.26
C VAL A 119 17.45 12.10 -3.07
N LYS A 120 17.62 11.72 -4.35
CA LYS A 120 18.59 12.36 -5.26
C LYS A 120 18.32 13.86 -5.44
N VAL A 121 17.06 14.24 -5.67
CA VAL A 121 16.67 15.66 -5.77
C VAL A 121 16.95 16.41 -4.48
N ALA A 122 16.64 15.82 -3.32
CA ALA A 122 16.88 16.44 -2.02
C ALA A 122 18.38 16.59 -1.72
N ALA A 123 19.18 15.55 -1.98
CA ALA A 123 20.63 15.59 -1.80
C ALA A 123 21.27 16.70 -2.63
N LYS A 124 20.91 16.78 -3.90
CA LYS A 124 21.40 17.83 -4.81
C LYS A 124 20.98 19.24 -4.33
N LYS A 125 19.73 19.41 -3.93
CA LYS A 125 19.19 20.72 -3.48
C LYS A 125 19.88 21.21 -2.22
N ASN A 126 20.24 20.30 -1.31
CA ASN A 126 20.85 20.64 -0.02
C ASN A 126 22.36 20.48 -0.03
N ALA A 127 23.00 20.30 -1.19
CA ALA A 127 24.45 20.11 -1.36
C ALA A 127 25.02 19.02 -0.40
N VAL A 128 24.31 17.92 -0.23
CA VAL A 128 24.74 16.81 0.62
C VAL A 128 25.85 16.05 -0.12
N ASP A 129 27.03 15.97 0.51
CA ASP A 129 28.16 15.20 -0.01
C ASP A 129 27.98 13.73 0.31
N ILE A 130 27.46 12.97 -0.65
CA ILE A 130 27.21 11.52 -0.56
C ILE A 130 27.46 10.89 -1.92
N ASP A 131 28.06 9.70 -1.93
CA ASP A 131 28.23 8.93 -3.16
C ASP A 131 26.84 8.64 -3.79
N PRO A 132 26.63 9.09 -5.04
CA PRO A 132 25.36 8.87 -5.74
C PRO A 132 24.91 7.41 -5.80
N ALA A 133 25.83 6.45 -5.77
CA ALA A 133 25.52 5.03 -5.77
C ALA A 133 24.70 4.60 -4.54
N PHE A 134 24.83 5.25 -3.40
CA PHE A 134 24.02 4.96 -2.21
C PHE A 134 22.57 5.45 -2.33
N LEU A 135 22.33 6.48 -3.16
CA LEU A 135 21.00 7.06 -3.33
C LEU A 135 20.05 6.11 -4.08
N ASP A 136 20.59 5.15 -4.83
CA ASP A 136 19.80 4.10 -5.51
C ASP A 136 19.26 3.01 -4.57
N TRP A 137 19.61 3.07 -3.29
CA TRP A 137 19.20 2.09 -2.28
C TRP A 137 18.22 2.64 -1.24
N ALA A 138 17.86 3.92 -1.32
CA ALA A 138 17.02 4.58 -0.32
C ALA A 138 15.63 3.93 -0.22
N GLY A 139 15.00 3.65 -1.35
CA GLY A 139 13.71 3.00 -1.41
C GLY A 139 13.74 1.56 -0.91
N ILE A 140 14.79 0.82 -1.24
CA ILE A 140 15.01 -0.55 -0.75
C ILE A 140 15.23 -0.55 0.76
N ALA A 141 16.03 0.37 1.29
CA ALA A 141 16.25 0.52 2.73
C ALA A 141 14.91 0.82 3.45
N CYS A 142 14.12 1.74 2.89
CA CYS A 142 12.77 2.03 3.37
C CYS A 142 11.88 0.77 3.39
N PHE A 143 11.87 0.01 2.29
CA PHE A 143 11.07 -1.21 2.19
C PHE A 143 11.50 -2.26 3.22
N LYS A 144 12.80 -2.54 3.32
CA LYS A 144 13.34 -3.53 4.27
C LYS A 144 13.02 -3.14 5.71
N ARG A 145 13.20 -1.87 6.07
CA ARG A 145 12.87 -1.41 7.42
C ARG A 145 11.39 -1.52 7.73
N ALA A 146 10.52 -1.14 6.79
CA ALA A 146 9.07 -1.33 6.95
C ALA A 146 8.72 -2.81 7.09
N TYR A 147 9.34 -3.70 6.29
CA TYR A 147 9.10 -5.14 6.35
C TYR A 147 9.48 -5.76 7.69
N GLU A 148 10.64 -5.39 8.25
CA GLU A 148 11.06 -5.81 9.59
C GLU A 148 10.01 -5.46 10.65
N ILE A 149 9.54 -4.20 10.65
CA ILE A 149 8.54 -3.73 11.60
C ILE A 149 7.19 -4.42 11.40
N TYR A 150 6.76 -4.63 10.14
CA TYR A 150 5.53 -5.37 9.83
C TYR A 150 5.59 -6.78 10.41
N LYS A 151 6.73 -7.44 10.26
CA LYS A 151 6.96 -8.79 10.77
C LYS A 151 7.00 -8.82 12.31
N GLU A 152 7.72 -7.89 12.93
CA GLU A 152 7.81 -7.75 14.39
C GLU A 152 6.46 -7.51 15.04
N LYS A 153 5.64 -6.62 14.42
CA LYS A 153 4.31 -6.26 14.93
C LYS A 153 3.21 -7.26 14.53
N GLY A 154 3.50 -8.21 13.64
CA GLY A 154 2.51 -9.17 13.15
C GLY A 154 1.39 -8.54 12.31
N TYR A 155 1.68 -7.44 11.61
CA TYR A 155 0.68 -6.80 10.75
C TYR A 155 0.21 -7.72 9.63
N ARG A 156 -1.12 -7.81 9.43
CA ARG A 156 -1.76 -8.66 8.40
C ARG A 156 -1.61 -8.13 6.96
N PRO A 157 -1.62 -6.81 6.71
CA PRO A 157 -1.39 -6.29 5.36
C PRO A 157 0.00 -6.66 4.84
N ARG A 158 0.07 -6.95 3.53
CA ARG A 158 1.33 -7.26 2.86
C ARG A 158 2.00 -6.00 2.31
N LEU A 159 3.32 -5.99 2.30
CA LEU A 159 4.08 -4.98 1.57
C LEU A 159 4.27 -5.39 0.11
N LEU A 160 4.24 -4.41 -0.78
CA LEU A 160 4.53 -4.53 -2.19
C LEU A 160 5.52 -3.44 -2.58
N ALA A 161 6.59 -3.80 -3.28
CA ALA A 161 7.50 -2.84 -3.88
C ALA A 161 7.06 -2.51 -5.31
N ALA A 162 7.13 -1.25 -5.69
CA ALA A 162 6.74 -0.80 -7.03
C ALA A 162 7.57 0.39 -7.51
N ALA A 163 7.33 0.81 -8.76
CA ALA A 163 8.01 1.93 -9.40
C ALA A 163 9.52 1.72 -9.54
N TYR A 164 9.94 0.52 -9.89
CA TYR A 164 11.33 0.13 -10.07
C TYR A 164 12.06 1.00 -11.11
N ARG A 165 13.34 1.29 -10.86
CA ARG A 165 14.24 2.00 -11.76
C ARG A 165 15.33 1.09 -12.34
N HIS A 166 15.72 0.06 -11.60
CA HIS A 166 16.77 -0.88 -12.01
C HIS A 166 16.47 -2.30 -11.47
N LEU A 167 17.23 -3.28 -11.95
CA LEU A 167 17.03 -4.68 -11.56
C LEU A 167 17.26 -4.94 -10.07
N GLY A 168 18.12 -4.15 -9.41
CA GLY A 168 18.38 -4.22 -7.97
C GLY A 168 17.13 -3.97 -7.13
N ASP A 169 16.26 -3.04 -7.53
CA ASP A 169 14.99 -2.75 -6.85
C ASP A 169 14.13 -4.01 -6.68
N ARG A 170 14.09 -4.86 -7.69
CA ARG A 170 13.33 -6.11 -7.66
C ARG A 170 14.01 -7.20 -6.86
N LYS A 171 15.31 -7.39 -7.06
CA LYS A 171 16.07 -8.50 -6.45
C LYS A 171 16.30 -8.32 -4.96
N SER A 172 16.33 -7.09 -4.49
CA SER A 172 16.72 -6.76 -3.11
C SER A 172 15.55 -6.62 -2.14
N VAL A 173 14.31 -6.67 -2.61
CA VAL A 173 13.09 -6.63 -1.78
C VAL A 173 12.39 -7.98 -1.61
N VAL A 174 12.94 -9.04 -2.21
CA VAL A 174 12.42 -10.41 -2.15
C VAL A 174 13.25 -11.23 -1.17
#